data_efc33736a2848fbc011e63b79457dcc6
#
_entry.id   efc33736a2848fbc011e63b79457dcc6
#
_cell.length_a   1.000
_cell.length_b   1.000
_cell.length_c   1.000
_cell.angle_alpha   90.00
_cell.angle_beta   90.00
_cell.angle_gamma   90.00
#
_symmetry.space_group_name_H-M   'P 1'
#
loop_
_entity.id
_entity.type
_entity.pdbx_description
1 polymer ?
#
loop_
_entity_poly.entity_id
_entity_poly.type
_entity_poly.pdbx_seq_one_letter_code
_entity_poly.pdbx_strand_id
1 'polypeptide(L)'
;MPRREFNETPIGVPSQRRLRVGEELRHALARLLRPGELHDPALFDANITVTEVQLSPDLRNAAAFVMPLGGANAIDIIAGLRRSAPYIRGRLGKLVRLRRVPNLSFALDSAFDSATRIAAVLHSEPVARDLQDKDE
;
A
#
# COMPACT_ATOMS: atom_id res chain seq x y z
N MET A 1 11.58 13.89 -8.59
CA MET A 1 11.14 13.46 -8.78
C MET A 1 11.27 12.44 -8.49
N PRO A 2 11.45 12.18 -7.95
CA PRO A 2 11.69 11.04 -7.71
C PRO A 2 10.71 10.24 -8.22
N ARG A 3 9.63 10.44 -8.08
CA ARG A 3 8.78 9.74 -8.54
C ARG A 3 9.05 9.69 -9.83
N ARG A 4 9.68 10.49 -10.25
CA ARG A 4 9.97 10.52 -11.43
C ARG A 4 10.79 9.44 -11.82
N GLU A 5 11.44 8.74 -11.01
CA GLU A 5 12.22 7.73 -11.40
C GLU A 5 11.41 6.68 -11.94
N PHE A 6 10.20 6.47 -11.52
CA PHE A 6 9.39 5.45 -12.08
C PHE A 6 8.79 5.92 -13.35
N ASN A 7 8.87 7.14 -13.66
CA ASN A 7 8.29 7.66 -14.83
C ASN A 7 9.22 8.22 -15.75
N GLU A 8 10.23 7.54 -16.00
CA GLU A 8 11.16 8.03 -16.79
C GLU A 8 10.77 8.02 -18.16
N THR A 9 9.89 7.20 -18.62
CA THR A 9 9.51 7.19 -19.96
C THR A 9 8.96 8.50 -20.23
N PRO A 10 9.31 9.07 -21.28
CA PRO A 10 8.92 10.39 -21.60
C PRO A 10 7.45 10.53 -21.58
N ILE A 11 6.75 9.55 -21.94
CA ILE A 11 5.40 9.65 -21.89
C ILE A 11 4.86 9.24 -20.61
N GLY A 12 5.63 8.70 -19.77
CA GLY A 12 5.14 8.28 -18.52
C GLY A 12 4.21 7.10 -18.55
N VAL A 13 4.07 6.45 -19.66
CA VAL A 13 3.18 5.34 -19.78
C VAL A 13 3.93 4.06 -19.58
N PRO A 14 3.56 3.22 -18.62
CA PRO A 14 4.26 1.97 -18.41
C PRO A 14 4.01 1.02 -19.55
N SER A 15 4.92 0.10 -19.77
CA SER A 15 4.74 -0.91 -20.78
C SER A 15 3.65 -1.87 -20.35
N GLN A 16 3.12 -2.61 -21.29
CA GLN A 16 2.11 -3.60 -20.99
C GLN A 16 2.65 -4.61 -20.01
N ARG A 17 3.91 -5.00 -20.16
CA ARG A 17 4.49 -5.97 -19.27
C ARG A 17 4.55 -5.42 -17.85
N ARG A 18 4.93 -4.16 -17.71
CA ARG A 18 5.03 -3.53 -16.43
C ARG A 18 3.66 -3.50 -15.75
N LEU A 19 2.63 -3.15 -16.51
CA LEU A 19 1.29 -3.10 -15.96
C LEU A 19 0.81 -4.47 -15.55
N ARG A 20 1.10 -5.48 -16.35
CA ARG A 20 0.66 -6.82 -16.03
C ARG A 20 1.34 -7.36 -14.79
N VAL A 21 2.65 -7.16 -14.68
CA VAL A 21 3.38 -7.63 -13.53
C VAL A 21 2.90 -6.90 -12.28
N GLY A 22 2.64 -5.59 -12.41
CA GLY A 22 2.13 -4.82 -11.30
C GLY A 22 0.81 -5.36 -10.79
N GLU A 23 -0.09 -5.75 -11.71
CA GLU A 23 -1.36 -6.30 -11.31
C GLU A 23 -1.23 -7.67 -10.67
N GLU A 24 -0.31 -8.48 -11.16
CA GLU A 24 -0.09 -9.78 -10.56
C GLU A 24 0.43 -9.60 -9.14
N LEU A 25 1.34 -8.63 -8.95
CA LEU A 25 1.86 -8.38 -7.62
C LEU A 25 0.80 -7.81 -6.70
N ARG A 26 -0.07 -6.96 -7.24
CA ARG A 26 -1.12 -6.39 -6.43
C ARG A 26 -2.05 -7.47 -5.90
N HIS A 27 -2.43 -8.41 -6.77
CA HIS A 27 -3.32 -9.47 -6.35
C HIS A 27 -2.64 -10.38 -5.33
N ALA A 28 -1.38 -10.68 -5.54
CA ALA A 28 -0.67 -11.54 -4.60
C ALA A 28 -0.51 -10.86 -3.25
N LEU A 29 -0.21 -9.56 -3.27
CA LEU A 29 -0.07 -8.82 -2.02
C LEU A 29 -1.41 -8.75 -1.30
N ALA A 30 -2.49 -8.58 -2.03
CA ALA A 30 -3.80 -8.52 -1.40
C ALA A 30 -4.09 -9.80 -0.64
N ARG A 31 -3.61 -10.93 -1.15
CA ARG A 31 -3.81 -12.19 -0.44
C ARG A 31 -2.93 -12.27 0.79
N LEU A 32 -1.69 -11.81 0.69
CA LEU A 32 -0.79 -11.89 1.81
C LEU A 32 -1.13 -10.93 2.94
N LEU A 33 -1.85 -9.87 2.62
CA LEU A 33 -2.18 -8.87 3.62
C LEU A 33 -3.58 -9.05 4.22
N ARG A 34 -4.22 -10.19 3.98
CA ARG A 34 -5.50 -10.43 4.60
C ARG A 34 -5.32 -10.54 6.10
N PRO A 35 -6.33 -10.18 6.88
CA PRO A 35 -6.23 -10.32 8.33
C PRO A 35 -5.83 -11.73 8.70
N GLY A 36 -4.92 -11.84 9.62
CA GLY A 36 -4.47 -13.14 10.11
C GLY A 36 -3.32 -13.75 9.34
N GLU A 37 -2.99 -13.22 8.16
CA GLU A 37 -1.92 -13.80 7.37
C GLU A 37 -0.53 -13.39 7.85
N LEU A 38 -0.39 -12.20 8.40
CA LEU A 38 0.89 -11.74 8.88
C LEU A 38 0.85 -11.68 10.39
N HIS A 39 1.97 -12.00 11.02
CA HIS A 39 1.98 -12.07 12.48
C HIS A 39 2.47 -10.80 13.16
N ASP A 40 2.87 -9.81 12.42
CA ASP A 40 3.30 -8.56 13.03
C ASP A 40 2.10 -7.98 13.80
N PRO A 41 2.28 -7.56 15.04
CA PRO A 41 1.17 -7.08 15.85
C PRO A 41 0.38 -5.95 15.21
N ALA A 42 1.04 -5.10 14.44
CA ALA A 42 0.35 -3.99 13.82
C ALA A 42 -0.49 -4.45 12.62
N LEU A 43 -0.22 -5.65 12.11
CA LEU A 43 -0.88 -6.11 10.90
C LEU A 43 -1.84 -7.27 11.10
N PHE A 44 -1.69 -7.98 12.19
CA PHE A 44 -2.40 -9.24 12.34
C PHE A 44 -3.91 -9.16 12.10
N ASP A 45 -4.56 -8.16 12.66
CA ASP A 45 -5.98 -8.04 12.45
C ASP A 45 -6.35 -6.81 11.65
N ALA A 46 -5.42 -6.25 10.93
CA ALA A 46 -5.69 -5.05 10.14
C ALA A 46 -6.30 -5.40 8.80
N ASN A 47 -7.23 -4.58 8.35
CA ASN A 47 -7.78 -4.72 7.03
C ASN A 47 -7.08 -3.71 6.15
N ILE A 48 -6.32 -4.20 5.19
CA ILE A 48 -5.52 -3.34 4.34
C ILE A 48 -5.85 -3.62 2.90
N THR A 49 -6.18 -2.59 2.15
CA THR A 49 -6.42 -2.74 0.72
C THR A 49 -5.17 -2.32 -0.02
N VAL A 50 -4.72 -3.14 -0.96
CA VAL A 50 -3.60 -2.78 -1.82
C VAL A 50 -4.23 -2.15 -3.04
N THR A 51 -4.06 -0.85 -3.20
CA THR A 51 -4.74 -0.12 -4.25
C THR A 51 -3.97 -0.11 -5.54
N GLU A 52 -2.66 -0.15 -5.47
CA GLU A 52 -1.86 -0.11 -6.67
C GLU A 52 -0.45 -0.57 -6.41
N VAL A 53 0.19 -1.17 -7.38
CA VAL A 53 1.60 -1.49 -7.31
C VAL A 53 2.25 -0.90 -8.54
N GLN A 54 3.21 0.00 -8.32
CA GLN A 54 3.94 0.61 -9.42
C GLN A 54 5.33 0.04 -9.47
N LEU A 55 5.77 -0.31 -10.66
CA LEU A 55 7.09 -0.89 -10.83
C LEU A 55 8.01 0.06 -11.54
N SER A 56 9.28 -0.01 -11.20
CA SER A 56 10.28 0.74 -11.95
C SER A 56 10.41 0.09 -13.34
N PRO A 57 10.92 0.82 -14.33
CA PRO A 57 11.03 0.28 -15.68
C PRO A 57 11.80 -1.02 -15.76
N ASP A 58 12.82 -1.19 -14.92
CA ASP A 58 13.62 -2.40 -14.94
C ASP A 58 13.04 -3.49 -14.05
N LEU A 59 11.86 -3.26 -13.47
CA LEU A 59 11.17 -4.20 -12.61
C LEU A 59 11.93 -4.59 -11.36
N ARG A 60 12.89 -3.78 -10.95
CA ARG A 60 13.65 -4.10 -9.77
C ARG A 60 13.07 -3.52 -8.50
N ASN A 61 12.22 -2.52 -8.62
CA ASN A 61 11.63 -1.88 -7.46
C ASN A 61 10.12 -1.78 -7.64
N ALA A 62 9.40 -2.03 -6.58
CA ALA A 62 7.95 -1.97 -6.60
C ALA A 62 7.49 -1.14 -5.42
N ALA A 63 6.60 -0.21 -5.67
CA ALA A 63 6.00 0.60 -4.63
C ALA A 63 4.56 0.13 -4.51
N ALA A 64 4.20 -0.38 -3.35
CA ALA A 64 2.85 -0.84 -3.10
C ALA A 64 2.12 0.23 -2.31
N PHE A 65 1.00 0.68 -2.86
CA PHE A 65 0.20 1.69 -2.21
C PHE A 65 -0.97 1.02 -1.52
N VAL A 66 -1.16 1.36 -0.26
CA VAL A 66 -2.14 0.68 0.57
C VAL A 66 -3.07 1.67 1.24
N MET A 67 -4.26 1.20 1.58
CA MET A 67 -5.22 2.01 2.27
C MET A 67 -5.79 1.17 3.39
N PRO A 68 -5.42 1.46 4.65
CA PRO A 68 -5.99 0.73 5.77
C PRO A 68 -7.44 1.10 5.95
N LEU A 69 -8.29 0.11 6.19
CA LEU A 69 -9.69 0.38 6.40
C LEU A 69 -9.87 0.96 7.78
N GLY A 70 -10.72 1.94 7.86
CA GLY A 70 -10.96 2.59 9.14
C GLY A 70 -10.00 3.71 9.44
N GLY A 71 -8.91 3.76 8.76
CA GLY A 71 -7.96 4.87 8.89
C GLY A 71 -7.15 4.92 10.16
N ALA A 72 -7.46 4.11 11.14
CA ALA A 72 -6.74 4.16 12.38
C ALA A 72 -5.41 3.47 12.24
N ASN A 73 -4.43 3.92 12.98
CA ASN A 73 -3.13 3.28 13.03
C ASN A 73 -2.40 3.17 11.69
N ALA A 74 -2.68 4.09 10.79
CA ALA A 74 -2.04 4.03 9.48
C ALA A 74 -0.52 4.06 9.58
N ILE A 75 0.02 4.87 10.47
CA ILE A 75 1.47 4.95 10.60
C ILE A 75 2.03 3.63 11.11
N ASP A 76 1.35 3.02 12.08
CA ASP A 76 1.81 1.75 12.63
C ASP A 76 1.71 0.66 11.57
N ILE A 77 0.69 0.71 10.75
CA ILE A 77 0.51 -0.28 9.71
C ILE A 77 1.62 -0.17 8.68
N ILE A 78 1.97 1.04 8.27
CA ILE A 78 3.06 1.21 7.33
C ILE A 78 4.37 0.71 7.94
N ALA A 79 4.60 1.03 9.20
CA ALA A 79 5.82 0.55 9.86
C ALA A 79 5.82 -0.97 9.92
N GLY A 80 4.68 -1.58 10.20
CA GLY A 80 4.59 -3.04 10.25
C GLY A 80 4.86 -3.67 8.89
N LEU A 81 4.35 -3.04 7.83
CA LEU A 81 4.60 -3.55 6.49
C LEU A 81 6.08 -3.47 6.16
N ARG A 82 6.74 -2.39 6.56
CA ARG A 82 8.16 -2.27 6.29
C ARG A 82 8.95 -3.31 7.07
N ARG A 83 8.56 -3.60 8.30
CA ARG A 83 9.24 -4.62 9.08
C ARG A 83 9.03 -6.00 8.45
N SER A 84 7.87 -6.21 7.85
CA SER A 84 7.53 -7.51 7.29
C SER A 84 7.94 -7.67 5.84
N ALA A 85 8.50 -6.63 5.23
CA ALA A 85 8.84 -6.68 3.82
C ALA A 85 9.68 -7.87 3.39
N PRO A 86 10.72 -8.27 4.15
CA PRO A 86 11.49 -9.42 3.73
C PRO A 86 10.65 -10.70 3.68
N TYR A 87 9.77 -10.87 4.66
CA TYR A 87 8.92 -12.04 4.71
C TYR A 87 7.93 -11.99 3.55
N ILE A 88 7.36 -10.82 3.31
CA ILE A 88 6.40 -10.65 2.23
C ILE A 88 7.07 -10.95 0.89
N ARG A 89 8.28 -10.45 0.69
CA ARG A 89 8.97 -10.72 -0.56
C ARG A 89 9.19 -12.21 -0.76
N GLY A 90 9.53 -12.92 0.30
CA GLY A 90 9.73 -14.36 0.21
C GLY A 90 8.46 -15.08 -0.20
N ARG A 91 7.32 -14.64 0.35
CA ARG A 91 6.06 -15.27 0.00
C ARG A 91 5.64 -14.89 -1.42
N LEU A 92 5.93 -13.67 -1.83
CA LEU A 92 5.60 -13.25 -3.18
C LEU A 92 6.34 -14.12 -4.19
N GLY A 93 7.56 -14.46 -3.90
CA GLY A 93 8.34 -15.28 -4.81
C GLY A 93 7.73 -16.64 -5.05
N LYS A 94 6.85 -17.08 -4.15
CA LYS A 94 6.19 -18.37 -4.31
C LYS A 94 4.85 -18.22 -5.00
N LEU A 95 4.27 -17.03 -4.96
CA LEU A 95 2.98 -16.82 -5.55
C LEU A 95 3.03 -16.30 -6.98
N VAL A 96 4.10 -15.62 -7.32
CA VAL A 96 4.20 -14.99 -8.63
C VAL A 96 5.45 -15.49 -9.33
N ARG A 97 5.33 -15.85 -10.59
CA ARG A 97 6.46 -16.33 -11.32
C ARG A 97 7.26 -15.20 -11.88
N LEU A 98 8.29 -14.77 -11.16
CA LEU A 98 9.15 -13.72 -11.63
C LEU A 98 10.57 -14.19 -11.51
N ARG A 99 11.39 -13.78 -12.46
CA ARG A 99 12.77 -14.12 -12.44
C ARG A 99 13.37 -13.56 -11.17
N ARG A 100 12.97 -12.39 -10.75
CA ARG A 100 13.49 -11.75 -9.58
C ARG A 100 12.36 -11.00 -8.91
N VAL A 101 12.22 -11.15 -7.61
CA VAL A 101 11.19 -10.43 -6.89
C VAL A 101 11.69 -9.01 -6.63
N PRO A 102 10.94 -7.99 -7.00
CA PRO A 102 11.41 -6.62 -6.81
C PRO A 102 11.58 -6.26 -5.34
N ASN A 103 12.36 -5.25 -5.08
CA ASN A 103 12.42 -4.68 -3.76
C ASN A 103 11.08 -4.02 -3.53
N LEU A 104 10.53 -4.18 -2.32
CA LEU A 104 9.23 -3.62 -2.02
C LEU A 104 9.33 -2.42 -1.12
N SER A 105 8.54 -1.40 -1.43
CA SER A 105 8.35 -0.31 -0.51
C SER A 105 6.85 -0.14 -0.36
N PHE A 106 6.42 0.42 0.77
CA PHE A 106 5.01 0.58 1.05
C PHE A 106 4.72 2.03 1.38
N ALA A 107 3.61 2.53 0.88
CA ALA A 107 3.20 3.90 1.15
C ALA A 107 1.69 3.96 1.19
N LEU A 108 1.16 4.95 1.86
CA LEU A 108 -0.29 5.12 1.88
C LEU A 108 -0.72 5.66 0.53
N ASP A 109 -1.88 5.20 0.07
CA ASP A 109 -2.42 5.68 -1.18
C ASP A 109 -2.77 7.16 -0.99
N SER A 110 -2.55 7.98 -2.00
CA SER A 110 -2.82 9.39 -1.88
C SER A 110 -4.29 9.64 -1.59
N ALA A 111 -5.18 8.77 -2.03
CA ALA A 111 -6.59 8.93 -1.75
C ALA A 111 -6.89 8.81 -0.26
N PHE A 112 -6.01 8.13 0.49
CA PHE A 112 -6.20 7.99 1.92
C PHE A 112 -6.13 9.37 2.57
N ASP A 113 -5.14 10.18 2.19
CA ASP A 113 -5.01 11.50 2.74
C ASP A 113 -6.21 12.36 2.37
N SER A 114 -6.68 12.29 1.17
CA SER A 114 -7.82 13.07 0.75
C SER A 114 -9.06 12.66 1.52
N ALA A 115 -9.28 11.36 1.66
CA ALA A 115 -10.43 10.88 2.38
C ALA A 115 -10.35 11.31 3.84
N THR A 116 -9.17 11.24 4.42
CA THR A 116 -8.99 11.62 5.81
C THR A 116 -9.24 13.12 5.98
N ARG A 117 -8.78 13.91 5.03
CA ARG A 117 -8.96 15.32 5.11
C ARG A 117 -10.42 15.69 4.97
N ILE A 118 -11.13 15.05 4.08
CA ILE A 118 -12.54 15.30 3.90
C ILE A 118 -13.31 14.93 5.15
N ALA A 119 -12.97 13.79 5.75
CA ALA A 119 -13.63 13.38 6.96
C ALA A 119 -13.37 14.39 8.06
N ALA A 120 -12.18 14.91 8.15
CA ALA A 120 -11.85 15.86 9.15
C ALA A 120 -12.65 17.14 8.94
N VAL A 121 -12.83 17.56 7.73
CA VAL A 121 -13.58 18.74 7.45
C VAL A 121 -15.05 18.53 7.81
N LEU A 122 -15.59 17.38 7.48
CA LEU A 122 -16.96 17.10 7.82
C LEU A 122 -17.17 17.05 9.31
N HIS A 123 -16.17 16.61 10.03
CA HIS A 123 -16.31 16.53 11.47
C HIS A 123 -15.84 17.78 12.17
N SER A 124 -15.51 18.80 11.45
CA SER A 124 -15.05 20.01 12.09
C SER A 124 -16.22 20.91 12.42
N GLU A 125 -17.44 20.49 12.12
CA GLU A 125 -18.56 21.27 12.47
C GLU A 125 -19.03 20.85 13.82
N PRO A 126 -20.12 21.33 14.28
CA PRO A 126 -20.61 21.01 15.59
C PRO A 126 -20.70 19.52 15.82
N VAL A 127 -21.06 18.82 14.81
CA VAL A 127 -21.18 17.42 14.96
C VAL A 127 -19.90 16.82 15.34
N ALA A 128 -18.86 17.35 14.82
CA ALA A 128 -17.60 16.83 15.03
C ALA A 128 -17.19 16.88 16.45
N ARG A 129 -17.62 17.84 17.17
CA ARG A 129 -17.20 17.90 18.50
C ARG A 129 -17.63 16.71 19.24
N ASP A 130 -18.76 16.17 18.95
CA ASP A 130 -19.21 15.04 19.64
C ASP A 130 -18.44 13.85 19.18
N LEU A 131 -18.10 13.77 17.95
CA LEU A 131 -17.39 12.68 17.44
C LEU A 131 -15.97 12.68 17.85
N GLN A 132 -15.39 13.85 17.98
CA GLN A 132 -14.07 13.91 18.35
C GLN A 132 -13.78 13.18 19.55
N ASP A 133 -14.60 13.23 20.52
CA ASP A 133 -14.34 12.58 21.71
C ASP A 133 -14.23 11.12 21.51
N LYS A 134 -14.85 10.57 20.55
CA LYS A 134 -14.73 9.23 20.33
C LYS A 134 -13.67 8.97 19.43
N ASP A 135 -13.42 9.76 18.53
CA ASP A 135 -12.42 9.53 17.58
C ASP A 135 -11.10 9.63 18.14
N GLU A 136 -10.99 10.33 19.11
CA GLU A 136 -9.75 10.51 19.60
C GLU A 136 -9.55 9.73 20.53
#